data_36eb24abae109c1ed18ef66240199df4
#
_entry.id   36eb24abae109c1ed18ef66240199df4
#
_cell.length_a   1.000
_cell.length_b   1.000
_cell.length_c   1.000
_cell.angle_alpha   90.00
_cell.angle_beta   90.00
_cell.angle_gamma   90.00
#
_symmetry.space_group_name_H-M   'P 1'
#
loop_
_entity.id
_entity.type
_entity.pdbx_description
1 polymer ?
#
loop_
_entity_poly.entity_id
_entity_poly.type
_entity_poly.pdbx_seq_one_letter_code
_entity_poly.pdbx_strand_id
1 'polypeptide(L)'
;MNKIATCAFYALILAAPLGLASLAVSAPQSGIAVFVGEGRIYRGEYAVKNQAISVNIDGLIYRGNYAANSKEDAATLGAAAVGSWGRAFLFATSAKVLQCQLDSGFPGVSGRCQSADGRNFDLKPAVPGKTSRAGAASKGPSS
;
A
#
# COMPACT_ATOMS: atom_id res chain seq x y z
N MET A 1 36.54 -51.87 -56.16
CA MET A 1 35.15 -51.59 -55.69
C MET A 1 35.21 -50.53 -54.62
N ASN A 2 35.13 -49.30 -55.04
CA ASN A 2 35.30 -48.16 -54.13
C ASN A 2 33.91 -47.53 -53.79
N LYS A 3 33.55 -47.65 -52.57
CA LYS A 3 32.35 -46.93 -52.06
C LYS A 3 32.81 -45.63 -51.47
N ILE A 4 32.50 -44.54 -52.15
CA ILE A 4 32.73 -43.19 -51.71
C ILE A 4 31.55 -42.82 -50.74
N ALA A 5 31.87 -42.60 -49.47
CA ALA A 5 30.94 -42.12 -48.47
C ALA A 5 30.90 -40.60 -48.52
N THR A 6 29.76 -40.07 -48.90
CA THR A 6 29.50 -38.65 -48.95
C THR A 6 29.05 -38.19 -47.53
N CYS A 7 29.94 -37.43 -46.87
CA CYS A 7 29.58 -36.75 -45.60
C CYS A 7 28.72 -35.51 -45.89
N ALA A 8 27.46 -35.60 -45.56
CA ALA A 8 26.59 -34.44 -45.55
C ALA A 8 26.78 -33.66 -44.24
N PHE A 9 27.35 -32.47 -44.32
CA PHE A 9 27.43 -31.52 -43.22
C PHE A 9 26.05 -30.88 -43.03
N TYR A 10 25.35 -31.28 -41.98
CA TYR A 10 24.19 -30.55 -41.50
C TYR A 10 24.69 -29.40 -40.63
N ALA A 11 24.60 -28.18 -41.14
CA ALA A 11 24.78 -26.97 -40.37
C ALA A 11 23.50 -26.74 -39.49
N LEU A 12 23.62 -27.06 -38.23
CA LEU A 12 22.58 -26.70 -37.23
C LEU A 12 22.67 -25.19 -36.96
N ILE A 13 21.74 -24.42 -37.52
CA ILE A 13 21.52 -23.02 -37.16
C ILE A 13 20.77 -23.02 -35.83
N LEU A 14 21.47 -22.79 -34.74
CA LEU A 14 20.90 -22.48 -33.43
C LEU A 14 20.34 -21.08 -33.47
N ALA A 15 19.06 -20.97 -33.76
CA ALA A 15 18.29 -19.74 -33.50
C ALA A 15 18.11 -19.59 -31.99
N ALA A 16 18.89 -18.72 -31.37
CA ALA A 16 18.68 -18.32 -29.99
C ALA A 16 17.41 -17.47 -29.91
N PRO A 17 16.42 -17.85 -29.09
CA PRO A 17 15.29 -16.96 -28.83
C PRO A 17 15.82 -15.78 -28.01
N LEU A 18 15.73 -14.58 -28.55
CA LEU A 18 15.84 -13.34 -27.81
C LEU A 18 14.71 -13.30 -26.80
N GLY A 19 14.99 -13.78 -25.60
CA GLY A 19 14.09 -13.65 -24.46
C GLY A 19 13.91 -12.18 -24.16
N LEU A 20 12.73 -11.65 -24.48
CA LEU A 20 12.26 -10.38 -23.96
C LEU A 20 12.17 -10.54 -22.43
N ALA A 21 13.19 -10.03 -21.73
CA ALA A 21 13.14 -9.91 -20.29
C ALA A 21 12.02 -8.89 -19.98
N SER A 22 10.85 -9.39 -19.64
CA SER A 22 9.78 -8.59 -19.08
C SER A 22 10.30 -8.01 -17.78
N LEU A 23 10.57 -6.71 -17.76
CA LEU A 23 10.84 -5.97 -16.53
C LEU A 23 9.54 -6.01 -15.72
N ALA A 24 9.43 -6.97 -14.82
CA ALA A 24 8.37 -7.00 -13.85
C ALA A 24 8.58 -5.79 -12.94
N VAL A 25 7.77 -4.75 -13.15
CA VAL A 25 7.70 -3.62 -12.22
C VAL A 25 7.09 -4.16 -10.93
N SER A 26 7.95 -4.43 -9.95
CA SER A 26 7.51 -4.82 -8.62
C SER A 26 6.70 -3.69 -8.01
N ALA A 27 5.49 -4.00 -7.52
CA ALA A 27 4.68 -3.03 -6.78
C ALA A 27 5.47 -2.52 -5.56
N PRO A 28 5.31 -1.25 -5.18
CA PRO A 28 6.05 -0.69 -4.05
C PRO A 28 5.74 -1.48 -2.78
N GLN A 29 6.80 -1.93 -2.10
CA GLN A 29 6.72 -2.74 -0.87
C GLN A 29 6.36 -1.89 0.36
N SER A 30 6.42 -0.59 0.25
CA SER A 30 6.07 0.38 1.28
C SER A 30 5.62 1.69 0.64
N GLY A 31 4.91 2.50 1.38
CA GLY A 31 4.44 3.79 0.88
C GLY A 31 3.77 4.64 1.95
N ILE A 32 3.13 5.69 1.47
CA ILE A 32 2.46 6.68 2.30
C ILE A 32 0.94 6.49 2.19
N ALA A 33 0.28 6.48 3.32
CA ALA A 33 -1.16 6.59 3.46
C ALA A 33 -1.51 7.93 4.13
N VAL A 34 -2.64 8.48 3.78
CA VAL A 34 -3.09 9.78 4.28
C VAL A 34 -4.36 9.60 5.10
N PHE A 35 -4.34 10.03 6.34
CA PHE A 35 -5.49 10.05 7.24
C PHE A 35 -6.03 11.48 7.32
N VAL A 36 -7.29 11.67 6.99
CA VAL A 36 -7.95 12.98 6.98
C VAL A 36 -9.07 12.99 8.01
N GLY A 37 -8.96 13.82 8.99
CA GLY A 37 -9.98 13.96 10.04
C GLY A 37 -9.96 15.34 10.68
N GLU A 38 -11.12 15.83 11.06
CA GLU A 38 -11.30 17.14 11.74
C GLU A 38 -10.63 18.32 11.00
N GLY A 39 -10.64 18.27 9.65
CA GLY A 39 -10.00 19.30 8.82
C GLY A 39 -8.47 19.24 8.79
N ARG A 40 -7.87 18.19 9.36
CA ARG A 40 -6.42 17.98 9.38
C ARG A 40 -6.03 16.77 8.55
N ILE A 41 -4.79 16.78 8.09
CA ILE A 41 -4.18 15.71 7.30
C ILE A 41 -3.00 15.16 8.08
N TYR A 42 -3.02 13.85 8.33
CA TYR A 42 -1.95 13.14 8.99
C TYR A 42 -1.31 12.17 8.01
N ARG A 43 0.00 12.15 7.97
CA ARG A 43 0.78 11.27 7.11
C ARG A 43 1.10 9.99 7.86
N GLY A 44 0.67 8.86 7.32
CA GLY A 44 1.02 7.53 7.79
C GLY A 44 1.93 6.81 6.80
N GLU A 45 2.53 5.73 7.27
CA GLU A 45 3.38 4.85 6.49
C GLU A 45 2.84 3.44 6.52
N TYR A 46 2.98 2.71 5.42
CA TYR A 46 2.64 1.30 5.36
C TYR A 46 3.76 0.46 4.75
N ALA A 47 3.82 -0.80 5.13
CA ALA A 47 4.70 -1.79 4.54
C ALA A 47 3.90 -3.04 4.16
N VAL A 48 4.00 -3.44 2.88
CA VAL A 48 3.22 -4.57 2.35
C VAL A 48 3.77 -5.91 2.84
N LYS A 49 5.10 -6.03 2.96
CA LYS A 49 5.77 -7.29 3.32
C LYS A 49 5.32 -7.87 4.67
N ASN A 50 5.13 -7.02 5.66
CA ASN A 50 4.72 -7.41 7.03
C ASN A 50 3.33 -6.90 7.39
N GLN A 51 2.58 -6.38 6.40
CA GLN A 51 1.24 -5.84 6.58
C GLN A 51 1.16 -4.78 7.69
N ALA A 52 2.23 -4.01 7.87
CA ALA A 52 2.30 -2.99 8.91
C ALA A 52 1.77 -1.64 8.41
N ILE A 53 1.19 -0.88 9.33
CA ILE A 53 0.74 0.48 9.11
C ILE A 53 0.99 1.30 10.37
N SER A 54 1.39 2.56 10.19
CA SER A 54 1.60 3.50 11.31
C SER A 54 1.20 4.91 10.92
N VAL A 55 0.78 5.70 11.91
CA VAL A 55 0.45 7.11 11.74
C VAL A 55 0.69 7.86 13.04
N ASN A 56 1.13 9.11 12.94
CA ASN A 56 1.21 10.03 14.07
C ASN A 56 0.00 10.98 14.00
N ILE A 57 -0.85 10.91 15.02
CA ILE A 57 -2.03 11.76 15.17
C ILE A 57 -1.86 12.56 16.46
N ASP A 58 -1.69 13.87 16.33
CA ASP A 58 -1.55 14.81 17.46
C ASP A 58 -0.46 14.39 18.48
N GLY A 59 0.68 13.90 17.97
CA GLY A 59 1.81 13.46 18.80
C GLY A 59 1.71 12.02 19.30
N LEU A 60 0.59 11.34 19.11
CA LEU A 60 0.45 9.91 19.42
C LEU A 60 0.77 9.05 18.19
N ILE A 61 1.72 8.16 18.34
CA ILE A 61 2.09 7.22 17.29
C ILE A 61 1.24 5.96 17.44
N TYR A 62 0.37 5.75 16.47
CA TYR A 62 -0.40 4.53 16.30
C TYR A 62 0.33 3.57 15.39
N ARG A 63 0.49 2.33 15.79
CA ARG A 63 1.13 1.27 15.01
C ARG A 63 0.30 0.00 15.07
N GLY A 64 0.25 -0.71 13.97
CA GLY A 64 -0.48 -1.97 13.91
C GLY A 64 -0.34 -2.67 12.58
N ASN A 65 -1.24 -3.61 12.38
CA ASN A 65 -1.27 -4.41 11.18
C ASN A 65 -2.63 -4.30 10.48
N TYR A 66 -2.61 -4.51 9.18
CA TYR A 66 -3.82 -4.65 8.39
C TYR A 66 -3.93 -6.06 7.81
N ALA A 67 -5.13 -6.49 7.53
CA ALA A 67 -5.41 -7.77 6.89
C ALA A 67 -6.59 -7.63 5.94
N ALA A 68 -6.52 -8.33 4.81
CA ALA A 68 -7.67 -8.52 3.93
C ALA A 68 -8.68 -9.44 4.62
N ASN A 69 -9.97 -9.18 4.42
CA ASN A 69 -11.01 -10.06 4.92
C ASN A 69 -10.93 -11.42 4.21
N SER A 70 -11.00 -12.51 4.97
CA SER A 70 -11.20 -13.82 4.40
C SER A 70 -12.68 -14.01 3.97
N LYS A 71 -12.93 -15.00 3.13
CA LYS A 71 -14.32 -15.37 2.78
C LYS A 71 -15.14 -15.81 3.98
N GLU A 72 -14.49 -16.37 4.99
CA GLU A 72 -15.09 -16.82 6.24
C GLU A 72 -15.48 -15.65 7.14
N ASP A 73 -14.66 -14.60 7.18
CA ASP A 73 -14.97 -13.36 7.90
C ASP A 73 -16.21 -12.67 7.34
N ALA A 74 -16.37 -12.68 6.02
CA ALA A 74 -17.55 -12.10 5.37
C ALA A 74 -18.84 -12.84 5.75
N ALA A 75 -18.77 -14.15 5.94
CA ALA A 75 -19.91 -14.94 6.37
C ALA A 75 -20.30 -14.70 7.84
N THR A 76 -19.32 -14.43 8.70
CA THR A 76 -19.51 -14.25 10.15
C THR A 76 -19.98 -12.83 10.50
N LEU A 77 -19.56 -11.81 9.74
CA LEU A 77 -19.81 -10.40 10.02
C LEU A 77 -21.10 -9.84 9.40
N GLY A 78 -21.77 -10.64 8.58
CA GLY A 78 -23.02 -10.27 7.94
C GLY A 78 -22.87 -9.16 6.90
N ALA A 79 -23.99 -8.53 6.53
CA ALA A 79 -24.07 -7.55 5.45
C ALA A 79 -23.20 -6.29 5.65
N ALA A 80 -22.79 -5.97 6.87
CA ALA A 80 -21.92 -4.84 7.15
C ALA A 80 -20.48 -5.02 6.65
N ALA A 81 -20.07 -6.28 6.44
CA ALA A 81 -18.73 -6.59 5.89
C ALA A 81 -18.73 -6.78 4.37
N VAL A 82 -19.91 -6.81 3.76
CA VAL A 82 -20.06 -6.93 2.32
C VAL A 82 -19.63 -5.61 1.68
N GLY A 83 -18.45 -5.63 1.07
CA GLY A 83 -17.89 -4.47 0.38
C GLY A 83 -16.60 -3.90 0.98
N SER A 84 -16.18 -4.31 2.17
CA SER A 84 -14.89 -3.92 2.71
C SER A 84 -13.80 -4.91 2.29
N TRP A 85 -12.66 -4.37 1.85
CA TRP A 85 -11.50 -5.19 1.48
C TRP A 85 -10.84 -5.82 2.70
N GLY A 86 -10.80 -5.12 3.84
CA GLY A 86 -10.10 -5.59 5.02
C GLY A 86 -10.23 -4.68 6.22
N ARG A 87 -9.40 -4.92 7.21
CA ARG A 87 -9.35 -4.16 8.47
C ARG A 87 -7.92 -3.86 8.87
N ALA A 88 -7.76 -2.79 9.64
CA ALA A 88 -6.53 -2.52 10.37
C ALA A 88 -6.83 -2.13 11.81
N PHE A 89 -5.96 -2.57 12.72
CA PHE A 89 -5.99 -2.19 14.12
C PHE A 89 -4.64 -1.60 14.48
N LEU A 90 -4.66 -0.36 14.91
CA LEU A 90 -3.48 0.37 15.32
C LEU A 90 -3.61 0.75 16.80
N PHE A 91 -2.52 0.61 17.52
CA PHE A 91 -2.45 0.86 18.95
C PHE A 91 -1.42 1.94 19.25
N ALA A 92 -1.74 2.86 20.13
CA ALA A 92 -0.81 3.83 20.67
C ALA A 92 -0.34 3.40 22.07
N THR A 93 0.79 3.95 22.51
CA THR A 93 1.38 3.66 23.82
C THR A 93 0.47 3.95 25.01
N SER A 94 -0.51 4.82 24.83
CA SER A 94 -1.52 5.18 25.83
C SER A 94 -2.74 4.25 25.86
N ALA A 95 -2.62 3.03 25.34
CA ALA A 95 -3.72 2.07 25.15
C ALA A 95 -4.89 2.58 24.29
N LYS A 96 -4.69 3.66 23.53
CA LYS A 96 -5.66 4.14 22.55
C LYS A 96 -5.61 3.28 21.30
N VAL A 97 -6.78 2.98 20.75
CA VAL A 97 -6.95 2.14 19.56
C VAL A 97 -7.52 2.97 18.43
N LEU A 98 -6.98 2.77 17.25
CA LEU A 98 -7.54 3.26 15.99
C LEU A 98 -7.94 2.04 15.16
N GLN A 99 -9.21 1.88 14.93
CA GLN A 99 -9.77 0.79 14.14
C GLN A 99 -10.13 1.31 12.75
N CYS A 100 -9.64 0.63 11.72
CA CYS A 100 -9.91 1.01 10.33
C CYS A 100 -10.65 -0.09 9.59
N GLN A 101 -11.64 0.31 8.83
CA GLN A 101 -12.29 -0.49 7.81
C GLN A 101 -11.72 -0.06 6.45
N LEU A 102 -11.18 -1.00 5.69
CA LEU A 102 -10.49 -0.74 4.43
C LEU A 102 -11.41 -1.15 3.27
N ASP A 103 -11.66 -0.21 2.36
CA ASP A 103 -12.46 -0.44 1.16
C ASP A 103 -11.61 -0.98 0.00
N SER A 104 -10.30 -0.70 0.03
CA SER A 104 -9.32 -1.19 -0.93
C SER A 104 -7.98 -1.50 -0.26
N GLY A 105 -7.18 -2.36 -0.92
CA GLY A 105 -5.86 -2.74 -0.45
C GLY A 105 -4.76 -1.77 -0.82
N PHE A 106 -3.58 -2.01 -0.28
CA PHE A 106 -2.38 -1.24 -0.61
C PHE A 106 -1.81 -1.66 -1.97
N PRO A 107 -1.26 -0.72 -2.76
CA PRO A 107 -0.90 0.67 -2.41
C PRO A 107 -2.02 1.70 -2.55
N GLY A 108 -3.12 1.39 -3.20
CA GLY A 108 -4.24 2.31 -3.44
C GLY A 108 -5.25 2.35 -2.30
N VAL A 109 -4.81 2.26 -1.05
CA VAL A 109 -5.67 2.12 0.11
C VAL A 109 -6.67 3.26 0.26
N SER A 110 -7.92 2.89 0.49
CA SER A 110 -8.99 3.78 0.95
C SER A 110 -9.79 3.12 2.06
N GLY A 111 -10.41 3.91 2.90
CA GLY A 111 -11.21 3.39 4.01
C GLY A 111 -11.56 4.44 5.03
N ARG A 112 -12.08 3.98 6.16
CA ARG A 112 -12.43 4.83 7.31
C ARG A 112 -11.85 4.25 8.57
N CYS A 113 -11.33 5.13 9.41
CA CYS A 113 -10.80 4.78 10.72
C CYS A 113 -11.59 5.51 11.81
N GLN A 114 -11.77 4.86 12.93
CA GLN A 114 -12.38 5.43 14.13
C GLN A 114 -11.46 5.17 15.31
N SER A 115 -11.21 6.23 16.08
CA SER A 115 -10.48 6.10 17.34
C SER A 115 -11.43 5.76 18.49
N ALA A 116 -10.89 5.24 19.58
CA ALA A 116 -11.66 4.85 20.76
C ALA A 116 -12.42 6.01 21.41
N ASP A 117 -11.99 7.25 21.19
CA ASP A 117 -12.66 8.49 21.64
C ASP A 117 -13.72 9.00 20.65
N GLY A 118 -14.02 8.24 19.58
CA GLY A 118 -15.08 8.53 18.63
C GLY A 118 -14.69 9.44 17.45
N ARG A 119 -13.41 9.83 17.32
CA ARG A 119 -12.93 10.60 16.17
C ARG A 119 -12.89 9.75 14.93
N ASN A 120 -13.29 10.32 13.81
CA ASN A 120 -13.31 9.63 12.51
C ASN A 120 -12.24 10.20 11.58
N PHE A 121 -11.62 9.32 10.82
CA PHE A 121 -10.60 9.65 9.83
C PHE A 121 -10.90 8.91 8.53
N ASP A 122 -10.82 9.62 7.42
CA ASP A 122 -10.82 9.02 6.09
C ASP A 122 -9.40 8.62 5.72
N LEU A 123 -9.19 7.36 5.37
CA LEU A 123 -7.93 6.86 4.86
C LEU A 123 -7.92 6.94 3.34
N LYS A 124 -6.90 7.57 2.79
CA LYS A 124 -6.75 7.81 1.35
C LYS A 124 -5.33 7.48 0.88
N PRO A 125 -5.15 7.07 -0.39
CA PRO A 125 -3.83 6.92 -0.96
C PRO A 125 -3.13 8.27 -1.05
N ALA A 126 -1.82 8.30 -0.81
CA ALA A 126 -1.04 9.48 -1.12
C ALA A 126 -1.00 9.66 -2.64
N VAL A 127 -1.46 10.81 -3.12
CA VAL A 127 -1.38 11.15 -4.54
C VAL A 127 0.07 11.51 -4.87
N PRO A 128 0.75 10.82 -5.77
CA PRO A 128 2.09 11.21 -6.21
C PRO A 128 2.03 12.61 -6.83
N GLY A 129 2.77 13.56 -6.30
CA GLY A 129 3.00 14.86 -6.93
C GLY A 129 2.22 16.07 -6.42
N LYS A 130 1.33 15.94 -5.44
CA LYS A 130 0.80 17.10 -4.70
C LYS A 130 1.45 17.19 -3.33
N THR A 131 2.72 17.51 -3.30
CA THR A 131 3.33 18.07 -2.10
C THR A 131 2.69 19.45 -1.91
N SER A 132 1.68 19.55 -1.07
CA SER A 132 1.24 20.85 -0.55
C SER A 132 2.45 21.43 0.14
N ARG A 133 3.07 22.36 -0.53
CA ARG A 133 4.05 23.28 0.03
C ARG A 133 3.28 24.10 1.04
N ALA A 134 3.14 23.59 2.25
CA ALA A 134 2.65 24.35 3.38
C ALA A 134 3.60 25.53 3.53
N GLY A 135 3.07 26.73 3.29
CA GLY A 135 3.81 27.95 3.18
C GLY A 135 4.69 28.23 4.38
N ALA A 136 5.97 28.18 4.13
CA ALA A 136 6.90 28.98 4.88
C ALA A 136 6.91 30.35 4.20
N ALA A 137 6.43 31.34 4.86
CA ALA A 137 6.89 32.72 4.71
C ALA A 137 5.97 33.65 5.50
N SER A 138 6.15 33.66 6.77
CA SER A 138 5.89 34.86 7.54
C SER A 138 7.14 35.72 7.45
N LYS A 139 7.18 36.59 6.48
CA LYS A 139 8.12 37.67 6.45
C LYS A 139 7.48 38.84 7.18
N GLY A 140 7.87 39.04 8.42
CA GLY A 140 7.47 40.22 9.20
C GLY A 140 7.99 41.52 8.56
N PRO A 141 7.25 42.61 8.64
CA PRO A 141 7.73 43.92 8.17
C PRO A 141 8.72 44.46 9.17
N SER A 142 9.90 44.77 8.71
CA SER A 142 10.81 45.68 9.42
C SER A 142 10.38 47.10 9.14
N SER A 143 10.15 47.81 10.21
CA SER A 143 10.12 49.29 10.23
C SER A 143 11.50 49.81 10.42
#